data_10f0e164e6372121557b4f8dd62f139b
#
_entry.id   10f0e164e6372121557b4f8dd62f139b
#
_cell.length_a   1.000
_cell.length_b   1.000
_cell.length_c   1.000
_cell.angle_alpha   90.00
_cell.angle_beta   90.00
_cell.angle_gamma   90.00
#
_symmetry.space_group_name_H-M   'P 1'
#
loop_
_entity.id
_entity.type
_entity.pdbx_description
1 polymer ?
#
loop_
_entity_poly.entity_id
_entity_poly.type
_entity_poly.pdbx_seq_one_letter_code
_entity_poly.pdbx_strand_id
1 'polypeptide(L)'
;NPFNPITTLRYDLPEDAMVTITITDMIGRLVKTLINDQQTAGYKSIQWNAINNLGEPVSTGLYLYTVQAGEFKQTKKMVLLR
;
A
#
# COMPACT_ATOMS: atom_id res chain seq x y z
N ASN A 1 -20.48 0.02 -16.46
CA ASN A 1 -19.51 1.05 -16.19
C ASN A 1 -18.41 0.53 -15.25
N PRO A 2 -17.23 0.26 -15.78
CA PRO A 2 -16.18 -0.21 -14.92
C PRO A 2 -15.74 0.89 -13.95
N PHE A 3 -15.50 0.49 -12.74
CA PHE A 3 -14.92 1.36 -11.74
C PHE A 3 -13.66 0.68 -11.22
N ASN A 4 -12.74 1.46 -10.72
CA ASN A 4 -11.50 0.91 -10.20
C ASN A 4 -11.77 0.09 -8.97
N PRO A 5 -11.19 -1.10 -8.87
CA PRO A 5 -11.31 -1.88 -7.65
C PRO A 5 -10.64 -1.15 -6.50
N ILE A 6 -11.18 -1.38 -5.30
CA ILE A 6 -10.60 -0.82 -4.09
C ILE A 6 -10.14 -1.97 -3.23
N THR A 7 -8.89 -1.92 -2.82
CA THR A 7 -8.29 -2.91 -1.93
C THR A 7 -7.98 -2.26 -0.60
N THR A 8 -8.37 -2.91 0.49
CA THR A 8 -8.06 -2.42 1.83
C THR A 8 -6.79 -3.10 2.31
N LEU A 9 -5.81 -2.29 2.67
CA LEU A 9 -4.53 -2.76 3.21
C LEU A 9 -4.53 -2.50 4.72
N ARG A 10 -4.28 -3.55 5.49
CA ARG A 10 -4.28 -3.45 6.96
C ARG A 10 -2.87 -3.58 7.47
N TYR A 11 -2.58 -2.85 8.53
CA TYR A 11 -1.28 -2.93 9.18
C TYR A 11 -1.42 -2.59 10.65
N ASP A 12 -0.50 -3.12 11.45
CA ASP A 12 -0.46 -2.88 12.88
C ASP A 12 0.79 -2.06 13.17
N LEU A 13 0.58 -0.91 13.80
CA LEU A 13 1.67 0.00 14.13
C LEU A 13 1.90 -0.10 15.65
N PRO A 14 3.03 -0.70 16.08
CA PRO A 14 3.25 -0.93 17.51
C PRO A 14 3.53 0.32 18.32
N GLU A 15 4.01 1.38 17.68
CA GLU A 15 4.24 2.66 18.35
C GLU A 15 4.07 3.79 17.36
N ASP A 16 3.91 5.01 17.89
CA ASP A 16 3.84 6.19 17.04
C ASP A 16 5.11 6.31 16.21
N ALA A 17 4.97 6.57 14.93
CA ALA A 17 6.14 6.60 14.06
C ALA A 17 5.84 7.32 12.75
N MET A 18 6.91 7.71 12.08
CA MET A 18 6.83 8.12 10.68
C MET A 18 6.61 6.88 9.83
N VAL A 19 5.54 6.84 9.07
CA VAL A 19 5.12 5.67 8.31
C VAL A 19 5.20 5.96 6.82
N THR A 20 5.81 5.03 6.09
CA THR A 20 5.80 5.03 4.63
C THR A 20 5.18 3.72 4.16
N ILE A 21 4.14 3.81 3.32
CA ILE A 21 3.52 2.62 2.73
C ILE A 21 3.61 2.76 1.22
N THR A 22 4.23 1.77 0.59
CA THR A 22 4.42 1.75 -0.86
C THR A 22 3.84 0.48 -1.46
N ILE A 23 3.37 0.61 -2.69
CA ILE A 23 2.95 -0.51 -3.52
C ILE A 23 4.00 -0.69 -4.59
N THR A 24 4.48 -1.92 -4.76
CA THR A 24 5.41 -2.27 -5.84
C THR A 24 4.84 -3.42 -6.64
N ASP A 25 5.32 -3.60 -7.86
CA ASP A 25 5.03 -4.80 -8.63
C ASP A 25 5.98 -5.94 -8.19
N MET A 26 5.85 -7.10 -8.82
CA MET A 26 6.61 -8.28 -8.38
C MET A 26 8.09 -8.23 -8.72
N ILE A 27 8.50 -7.29 -9.56
CA ILE A 27 9.93 -7.09 -9.84
C ILE A 27 10.49 -5.89 -9.08
N GLY A 28 9.71 -5.32 -8.15
CA GLY A 28 10.19 -4.30 -7.24
C GLY A 28 10.04 -2.87 -7.73
N ARG A 29 9.37 -2.64 -8.86
CA ARG A 29 9.16 -1.27 -9.37
C ARG A 29 8.08 -0.58 -8.54
N LEU A 30 8.31 0.67 -8.18
CA LEU A 30 7.35 1.45 -7.41
C LEU A 30 6.12 1.74 -8.27
N VAL A 31 4.95 1.43 -7.72
CA VAL A 31 3.66 1.71 -8.35
C VAL A 31 3.01 2.92 -7.70
N LYS A 32 2.96 2.94 -6.37
CA LYS A 32 2.25 4.00 -5.65
C LYS A 32 2.84 4.17 -4.26
N THR A 33 2.95 5.42 -3.83
CA THR A 33 3.20 5.74 -2.42
C THR A 33 1.87 6.16 -1.83
N LEU A 34 1.36 5.37 -0.88
CA LEU A 34 0.04 5.62 -0.27
C LEU A 34 0.13 6.55 0.93
N ILE A 35 1.14 6.36 1.77
CA ILE A 35 1.30 7.11 3.00
C ILE A 35 2.79 7.47 3.14
N ASN A 36 3.02 8.67 3.62
CA ASN A 36 4.36 9.12 3.98
C ASN A 36 4.17 10.24 5.01
N ASP A 37 3.77 9.86 6.24
CA ASP A 37 3.53 10.85 7.29
C ASP A 37 3.61 10.21 8.68
N GLN A 38 3.52 11.06 9.69
CA GLN A 38 3.53 10.64 11.08
C GLN A 38 2.17 10.04 11.44
N GLN A 39 2.18 8.86 12.08
CA GLN A 39 0.97 8.19 12.51
C GLN A 39 1.07 7.69 13.95
N THR A 40 -0.09 7.55 14.60
CA THR A 40 -0.16 7.01 15.96
C THR A 40 -0.20 5.49 15.91
N ALA A 41 0.18 4.87 17.04
CA ALA A 41 0.11 3.43 17.19
C ALA A 41 -1.32 2.90 17.05
N GLY A 42 -1.46 1.67 16.67
CA GLY A 42 -2.75 0.98 16.61
C GLY A 42 -2.93 0.16 15.36
N TYR A 43 -4.08 -0.49 15.26
CA TYR A 43 -4.49 -1.21 14.07
C TYR A 43 -5.04 -0.21 13.07
N LYS A 44 -4.49 -0.25 11.87
CA LYS A 44 -4.79 0.75 10.84
C LYS A 44 -5.20 0.11 9.54
N SER A 45 -5.87 0.88 8.71
CA SER A 45 -6.16 0.44 7.35
C SER A 45 -6.07 1.63 6.41
N ILE A 46 -5.78 1.34 5.15
CA ILE A 46 -5.78 2.33 4.08
C ILE A 46 -6.28 1.65 2.82
N GLN A 47 -6.97 2.40 1.99
CA GLN A 47 -7.49 1.88 0.74
C GLN A 47 -6.61 2.29 -0.43
N TRP A 48 -6.44 1.36 -1.37
CA TRP A 48 -5.78 1.61 -2.63
C TRP A 48 -6.78 1.38 -3.75
N ASN A 49 -6.92 2.34 -4.63
CA ASN A 49 -7.89 2.31 -5.72
C ASN A 49 -7.28 1.89 -7.05
N ALA A 50 -6.17 1.15 -7.00
CA ALA A 50 -5.54 0.53 -8.18
C ALA A 50 -5.04 1.53 -9.22
N ILE A 51 -4.55 2.66 -8.75
CA ILE A 51 -3.88 3.63 -9.63
C ILE A 51 -2.42 3.79 -9.22
N ASN A 52 -1.60 4.19 -10.16
CA ASN A 52 -0.20 4.49 -9.88
C ASN A 52 -0.03 5.95 -9.42
N ASN A 53 1.20 6.38 -9.21
CA ASN A 53 1.48 7.75 -8.75
C ASN A 53 1.08 8.82 -9.78
N LEU A 54 0.91 8.42 -11.03
CA LEU A 54 0.46 9.35 -12.08
C LEU A 54 -1.06 9.40 -12.20
N GLY A 55 -1.77 8.63 -11.35
CA GLY A 55 -3.22 8.58 -11.40
C GLY A 55 -3.76 7.65 -12.47
N GLU A 56 -2.94 6.81 -13.06
CA GLU A 56 -3.33 5.90 -14.12
C GLU A 56 -3.69 4.54 -13.57
N PRO A 57 -4.74 3.88 -14.09
CA PRO A 57 -5.08 2.53 -13.65
C PRO A 57 -3.94 1.55 -13.91
N VAL A 58 -3.76 0.60 -13.00
CA VAL A 58 -2.79 -0.46 -13.16
C VAL A 58 -3.48 -1.77 -13.51
N SER A 59 -2.73 -2.71 -14.08
CA SER A 59 -3.28 -3.99 -14.51
C SER A 59 -3.58 -4.89 -13.32
N THR A 60 -4.48 -5.85 -13.52
CA THR A 60 -4.71 -6.90 -12.53
C THR A 60 -3.45 -7.73 -12.38
N GLY A 61 -3.29 -8.35 -11.24
CA GLY A 61 -2.15 -9.20 -10.98
C GLY A 61 -1.67 -9.11 -9.55
N LEU A 62 -0.42 -9.51 -9.35
CA LEU A 62 0.19 -9.54 -8.04
C LEU A 62 0.99 -8.29 -7.77
N TYR A 63 0.83 -7.78 -6.56
CA TYR A 63 1.55 -6.60 -6.08
C TYR A 63 2.04 -6.86 -4.67
N LEU A 64 3.02 -6.08 -4.25
CA LEU A 64 3.50 -6.11 -2.88
C LEU A 64 3.21 -4.76 -2.25
N TYR A 65 2.82 -4.76 -0.98
CA TYR A 65 2.82 -3.51 -0.23
C TYR A 65 3.76 -3.62 0.95
N THR A 66 4.49 -2.56 1.20
CA THR A 66 5.49 -2.50 2.26
C THR A 66 5.12 -1.38 3.22
N VAL A 67 5.04 -1.72 4.50
CA VAL A 67 4.86 -0.77 5.58
C VAL A 67 6.21 -0.60 6.25
N GLN A 68 6.71 0.62 6.30
CA GLN A 68 7.96 0.93 6.99
C GLN A 68 7.71 2.02 8.02
N ALA A 69 8.13 1.74 9.27
CA ALA A 69 7.94 2.65 10.39
C ALA A 69 9.16 2.53 11.29
N GLY A 70 10.09 3.50 11.16
CA GLY A 70 11.37 3.40 11.83
C GLY A 70 12.13 2.18 11.35
N GLU A 71 12.50 1.29 12.27
CA GLU A 71 13.19 0.05 11.92
C GLU A 71 12.22 -1.09 11.61
N PHE A 72 10.94 -0.90 11.87
CA PHE A 72 9.92 -1.89 11.55
C PHE A 72 9.65 -1.86 10.06
N LYS A 73 9.65 -3.04 9.44
CA LYS A 73 9.36 -3.16 8.02
C LYS A 73 8.62 -4.47 7.78
N GLN A 74 7.49 -4.39 7.11
CA GLN A 74 6.70 -5.57 6.77
C GLN A 74 6.24 -5.46 5.33
N THR A 75 6.42 -6.54 4.57
CA THR A 75 5.97 -6.61 3.18
C THR A 75 4.97 -7.74 3.03
N LYS A 76 3.85 -7.46 2.39
CA LYS A 76 2.81 -8.44 2.13
C LYS A 76 2.46 -8.47 0.66
N LYS A 77 2.08 -9.66 0.20
CA LYS A 77 1.62 -9.86 -1.17
C LYS A 77 0.12 -9.63 -1.23
N MET A 78 -0.34 -9.05 -2.32
CA MET A 78 -1.77 -8.91 -2.57
C MET A 78 -2.08 -9.19 -4.03
N VAL A 79 -3.35 -9.55 -4.27
CA VAL A 79 -3.85 -9.83 -5.61
C VAL A 79 -4.85 -8.74 -5.96
N LEU A 80 -4.66 -8.10 -7.10
CA LEU A 80 -5.59 -7.10 -7.61
C LEU A 80 -6.44 -7.76 -8.70
N LEU A 81 -7.74 -7.80 -8.46
CA LEU A 81 -8.71 -8.38 -9.40
C LEU A 81 -9.70 -7.30 -9.84
N ARG A 82 -10.30 -7.54 -11.00
CA ARG A 82 -11.33 -6.67 -11.53
C ARG A 82 -12.58 -7.45 -11.89
#